data_a84a0946c8e90f01f1920b2d21442623
#
_entry.id   a84a0946c8e90f01f1920b2d21442623
#
_cell.length_a   1.000
_cell.length_b   1.000
_cell.length_c   1.000
_cell.angle_alpha   90.00
_cell.angle_beta   90.00
_cell.angle_gamma   90.00
#
_symmetry.space_group_name_H-M   'P 1'
#
loop_
_entity.id
_entity.type
_entity.pdbx_description
1 polymer ?
#
loop_
_entity_poly.entity_id
_entity_poly.type
_entity_poly.pdbx_seq_one_letter_code
_entity_poly.pdbx_strand_id
1 'polypeptide(L)'
;MFAELEPDATLDYPVPLSDKYKPERVSDFAGLSEVKKVLTGFVARPTNAGFLFYGPAGSGKTSMAYALANEVHGFVHHVRAGDCSVKTINDTVFSCWHCAPPGYKRHVVIVDEIDRSTEATQYSLLSYLDGTETVPDTVWIFTSNEIDQLPAKFTSRCRSMKFGNYGIQEDAASLLERIWNKESTSPAPNCARIIKENLGNVRAALMALEMKLYAA
;
A
#
# COMPACT_ATOMS: atom_id res chain seq x y z
N MET A 1 21.96 29.15 28.04
CA MET A 1 22.55 27.86 28.47
C MET A 1 21.61 26.77 27.94
N PHE A 2 21.94 26.20 26.77
CA PHE A 2 21.21 25.09 26.20
C PHE A 2 21.75 23.84 26.86
N ALA A 3 20.88 23.08 27.54
CA ALA A 3 21.26 21.77 28.05
C ALA A 3 21.61 20.89 26.86
N GLU A 4 22.83 20.35 26.84
CA GLU A 4 23.22 19.29 25.91
C GLU A 4 22.29 18.10 26.18
N LEU A 5 21.42 17.78 25.23
CA LEU A 5 20.64 16.56 25.24
C LEU A 5 21.61 15.41 25.01
N GLU A 6 21.69 14.51 25.98
CA GLU A 6 22.42 13.25 25.84
C GLU A 6 21.94 12.52 24.59
N PRO A 7 22.83 12.03 23.72
CA PRO A 7 22.46 11.45 22.42
C PRO A 7 21.77 10.09 22.49
N ASP A 8 21.42 9.58 23.67
CA ASP A 8 20.94 8.20 23.88
C ASP A 8 19.56 8.12 24.52
N ALA A 9 18.81 9.21 24.59
CA ALA A 9 17.40 9.16 24.89
C ALA A 9 16.64 8.84 23.61
N THR A 10 16.39 7.56 23.32
CA THR A 10 15.33 7.16 22.39
C THR A 10 14.01 7.69 22.94
N LEU A 11 13.61 8.85 22.47
CA LEU A 11 12.30 9.41 22.76
C LEU A 11 11.27 8.46 22.16
N ASP A 12 10.63 7.68 23.05
CA ASP A 12 9.57 6.75 22.67
C ASP A 12 8.30 7.59 22.38
N TYR A 13 8.25 8.14 21.16
CA TYR A 13 7.08 8.85 20.71
C TYR A 13 5.96 7.85 20.44
N PRO A 14 4.73 8.09 20.91
CA PRO A 14 3.61 7.23 20.59
C PRO A 14 3.42 7.16 19.06
N VAL A 15 3.42 5.93 18.55
CA VAL A 15 3.23 5.69 17.12
C VAL A 15 1.77 5.97 16.77
N PRO A 16 1.47 6.76 15.71
CA PRO A 16 0.10 7.02 15.26
C PRO A 16 -0.66 5.71 15.00
N LEU A 17 -1.97 5.69 15.26
CA LEU A 17 -2.80 4.49 15.06
C LEU A 17 -2.73 3.97 13.62
N SER A 18 -2.61 4.84 12.64
CA SER A 18 -2.47 4.48 11.22
C SER A 18 -1.23 3.65 10.92
N ASP A 19 -0.16 3.86 11.69
CA ASP A 19 1.11 3.13 11.54
C ASP A 19 1.15 1.90 12.45
N LYS A 20 0.68 2.03 13.70
CA LYS A 20 0.61 0.94 14.68
C LYS A 20 -0.29 -0.21 14.22
N TYR A 21 -1.39 0.11 13.53
CA TYR A 21 -2.37 -0.87 13.03
C TYR A 21 -2.33 -1.02 11.51
N LYS A 22 -1.19 -0.70 10.90
CA LYS A 22 -0.99 -0.93 9.47
C LYS A 22 -1.08 -2.43 9.16
N PRO A 23 -1.92 -2.84 8.19
CA PRO A 23 -2.02 -4.24 7.81
C PRO A 23 -0.68 -4.78 7.29
N GLU A 24 -0.27 -5.94 7.77
CA GLU A 24 0.96 -6.63 7.35
C GLU A 24 0.69 -7.76 6.37
N ARG A 25 -0.55 -8.28 6.34
CA ARG A 25 -0.99 -9.36 5.46
C ARG A 25 -2.18 -8.93 4.62
N VAL A 26 -2.34 -9.57 3.47
CA VAL A 26 -3.49 -9.37 2.58
C VAL A 26 -4.82 -9.63 3.30
N SER A 27 -4.86 -10.60 4.22
CA SER A 27 -6.05 -10.94 5.02
C SER A 27 -6.48 -9.85 5.99
N ASP A 28 -5.57 -9.00 6.45
CA ASP A 28 -5.80 -8.07 7.57
C ASP A 28 -6.63 -6.83 7.17
N PHE A 29 -6.81 -6.63 5.87
CA PHE A 29 -7.57 -5.48 5.36
C PHE A 29 -9.07 -5.62 5.63
N ALA A 30 -9.68 -4.54 6.07
CA ALA A 30 -11.14 -4.45 6.16
C ALA A 30 -11.76 -4.46 4.76
N GLY A 31 -12.79 -5.25 4.54
CA GLY A 31 -13.44 -5.41 3.24
C GLY A 31 -12.52 -5.98 2.16
N LEU A 32 -12.65 -5.46 0.93
CA LEU A 32 -11.83 -5.82 -0.24
C LEU A 32 -11.81 -7.33 -0.56
N SER A 33 -12.94 -8.03 -0.36
CA SER A 33 -13.03 -9.49 -0.46
C SER A 33 -12.53 -10.03 -1.80
N GLU A 34 -12.90 -9.42 -2.92
CA GLU A 34 -12.46 -9.83 -4.25
C GLU A 34 -10.94 -9.63 -4.44
N VAL A 35 -10.42 -8.47 -4.02
CA VAL A 35 -8.97 -8.18 -4.06
C VAL A 35 -8.20 -9.19 -3.22
N LYS A 36 -8.64 -9.42 -1.99
CA LYS A 36 -8.04 -10.41 -1.08
C LYS A 36 -8.03 -11.80 -1.69
N LYS A 37 -9.15 -12.26 -2.26
CA LYS A 37 -9.26 -13.58 -2.89
C LYS A 37 -8.23 -13.76 -4.02
N VAL A 38 -8.13 -12.76 -4.91
CA VAL A 38 -7.18 -12.82 -6.03
C VAL A 38 -5.74 -12.79 -5.55
N LEU A 39 -5.41 -11.88 -4.61
CA LEU A 39 -4.04 -11.75 -4.11
C LEU A 39 -3.61 -12.97 -3.28
N THR A 40 -4.48 -13.56 -2.47
CA THR A 40 -4.19 -14.82 -1.76
C THR A 40 -3.91 -15.96 -2.74
N GLY A 41 -4.68 -16.06 -3.83
CA GLY A 41 -4.41 -17.01 -4.90
C GLY A 41 -3.06 -16.78 -5.57
N PHE A 42 -2.66 -15.53 -5.77
CA PHE A 42 -1.36 -15.16 -6.31
C PHE A 42 -0.22 -15.51 -5.35
N VAL A 43 -0.37 -15.25 -4.05
CA VAL A 43 0.62 -15.61 -3.03
C VAL A 43 0.91 -17.11 -3.02
N ALA A 44 -0.12 -17.93 -3.23
CA ALA A 44 0.05 -19.39 -3.30
C ALA A 44 0.86 -19.86 -4.52
N ARG A 45 0.82 -19.11 -5.63
CA ARG A 45 1.54 -19.43 -6.88
C ARG A 45 2.06 -18.15 -7.54
N PRO A 46 3.06 -17.49 -6.94
CA PRO A 46 3.54 -16.21 -7.44
C PRO A 46 4.35 -16.38 -8.73
N THR A 47 4.06 -15.51 -9.69
CA THR A 47 4.74 -15.41 -11.00
C THR A 47 5.19 -13.98 -11.22
N ASN A 48 5.97 -13.73 -12.28
CA ASN A 48 6.18 -12.36 -12.74
C ASN A 48 4.84 -11.76 -13.15
N ALA A 49 4.54 -10.57 -12.62
CA ALA A 49 3.24 -9.94 -12.81
C ALA A 49 3.31 -8.43 -12.65
N GLY A 50 2.43 -7.72 -13.37
CA GLY A 50 2.13 -6.32 -13.12
C GLY A 50 0.72 -6.19 -12.52
N PHE A 51 0.62 -5.56 -11.36
CA PHE A 51 -0.64 -5.21 -10.71
C PHE A 51 -0.86 -3.70 -10.75
N LEU A 52 -2.08 -3.27 -10.96
CA LEU A 52 -2.50 -1.87 -10.84
C LEU A 52 -3.60 -1.77 -9.80
N PHE A 53 -3.26 -1.21 -8.63
CA PHE A 53 -4.21 -0.91 -7.56
C PHE A 53 -4.72 0.51 -7.73
N TYR A 54 -6.00 0.69 -8.03
CA TYR A 54 -6.57 2.00 -8.30
C TYR A 54 -7.81 2.30 -7.46
N GLY A 55 -8.04 3.57 -7.15
CA GLY A 55 -9.17 4.04 -6.36
C GLY A 55 -8.82 5.22 -5.47
N PRO A 56 -9.75 5.70 -4.63
CA PRO A 56 -9.58 6.94 -3.87
C PRO A 56 -8.39 6.89 -2.90
N ALA A 57 -7.87 8.05 -2.55
CA ALA A 57 -6.82 8.18 -1.53
C ALA A 57 -7.28 7.60 -0.19
N GLY A 58 -6.37 6.98 0.56
CA GLY A 58 -6.65 6.37 1.86
C GLY A 58 -7.42 5.05 1.82
N SER A 59 -7.64 4.44 0.65
CA SER A 59 -8.28 3.12 0.49
C SER A 59 -7.33 1.93 0.74
N GLY A 60 -6.08 2.17 1.10
CA GLY A 60 -5.13 1.11 1.47
C GLY A 60 -4.29 0.54 0.33
N LYS A 61 -4.24 1.15 -0.86
CA LYS A 61 -3.49 0.66 -2.03
C LYS A 61 -2.02 0.38 -1.74
N THR A 62 -1.30 1.38 -1.25
CA THR A 62 0.13 1.27 -0.92
C THR A 62 0.36 0.28 0.22
N SER A 63 -0.52 0.27 1.24
CA SER A 63 -0.43 -0.71 2.34
C SER A 63 -0.62 -2.14 1.83
N MET A 64 -1.58 -2.37 0.91
CA MET A 64 -1.80 -3.68 0.28
C MET A 64 -0.58 -4.10 -0.58
N ALA A 65 0.07 -3.16 -1.26
CA ALA A 65 1.28 -3.44 -2.03
C ALA A 65 2.40 -3.97 -1.11
N TYR A 66 2.60 -3.36 0.05
CA TYR A 66 3.57 -3.84 1.03
C TYR A 66 3.16 -5.18 1.65
N ALA A 67 1.88 -5.36 2.00
CA ALA A 67 1.39 -6.62 2.54
C ALA A 67 1.59 -7.78 1.55
N LEU A 68 1.30 -7.55 0.26
CA LEU A 68 1.56 -8.52 -0.79
C LEU A 68 3.06 -8.82 -0.93
N ALA A 69 3.90 -7.78 -0.90
CA ALA A 69 5.35 -7.95 -0.95
C ALA A 69 5.88 -8.81 0.19
N ASN A 70 5.38 -8.60 1.42
CA ASN A 70 5.73 -9.41 2.58
C ASN A 70 5.35 -10.89 2.38
N GLU A 71 4.12 -11.17 1.94
CA GLU A 71 3.64 -12.56 1.79
C GLU A 71 4.31 -13.31 0.64
N VAL A 72 4.79 -12.62 -0.41
CA VAL A 72 5.58 -13.25 -1.46
C VAL A 72 7.08 -13.31 -1.15
N HIS A 73 7.51 -12.92 0.05
CA HIS A 73 8.91 -12.78 0.45
C HIS A 73 9.72 -11.90 -0.50
N GLY A 74 9.15 -10.74 -0.87
CA GLY A 74 9.72 -9.81 -1.83
C GLY A 74 10.67 -8.79 -1.20
N PHE A 75 11.82 -8.56 -1.85
CA PHE A 75 12.66 -7.41 -1.59
C PHE A 75 12.05 -6.19 -2.27
N VAL A 76 11.67 -5.19 -1.49
CA VAL A 76 10.88 -4.04 -1.99
C VAL A 76 11.80 -2.94 -2.52
N HIS A 77 11.55 -2.55 -3.77
CA HIS A 77 12.02 -1.31 -4.36
C HIS A 77 10.84 -0.34 -4.43
N HIS A 78 10.89 0.72 -3.64
CA HIS A 78 9.81 1.69 -3.59
C HIS A 78 10.17 2.96 -4.38
N VAL A 79 9.45 3.20 -5.47
CA VAL A 79 9.53 4.40 -6.29
C VAL A 79 8.36 5.31 -5.94
N ARG A 80 8.66 6.47 -5.34
CA ARG A 80 7.63 7.46 -4.97
C ARG A 80 7.21 8.28 -6.19
N ALA A 81 6.00 8.83 -6.14
CA ALA A 81 5.45 9.67 -7.21
C ALA A 81 6.42 10.79 -7.68
N GLY A 82 7.04 11.50 -6.74
CA GLY A 82 7.97 12.59 -7.03
C GLY A 82 9.29 12.15 -7.67
N ASP A 83 9.69 10.89 -7.48
CA ASP A 83 10.95 10.33 -7.96
C ASP A 83 10.77 9.45 -9.21
N CYS A 84 9.53 9.29 -9.67
CA CYS A 84 9.18 8.39 -10.77
C CYS A 84 9.59 8.99 -12.13
N SER A 85 10.79 8.67 -12.56
CA SER A 85 11.37 9.08 -13.85
C SER A 85 11.85 7.86 -14.63
N VAL A 86 12.08 8.01 -15.94
CA VAL A 86 12.66 6.94 -16.79
C VAL A 86 13.99 6.47 -16.21
N LYS A 87 14.83 7.40 -15.72
CA LYS A 87 16.11 7.06 -15.10
C LYS A 87 15.91 6.19 -13.85
N THR A 88 15.04 6.61 -12.92
CA THR A 88 14.77 5.86 -11.70
C THR A 88 14.23 4.46 -12.00
N ILE A 89 13.36 4.33 -13.00
CA ILE A 89 12.87 3.02 -13.44
C ILE A 89 14.02 2.15 -13.96
N ASN A 90 14.88 2.69 -14.83
CA ASN A 90 16.01 1.93 -15.37
C ASN A 90 17.01 1.51 -14.28
N ASP A 91 17.32 2.39 -13.32
CA ASP A 91 18.18 2.08 -12.17
C ASP A 91 17.58 0.97 -11.29
N THR A 92 16.27 1.01 -11.09
CA THR A 92 15.52 -0.03 -10.35
C THR A 92 15.54 -1.34 -11.10
N VAL A 93 15.26 -1.33 -12.40
CA VAL A 93 15.35 -2.53 -13.26
C VAL A 93 16.75 -3.13 -13.22
N PHE A 94 17.80 -2.31 -13.35
CA PHE A 94 19.17 -2.77 -13.24
C PHE A 94 19.43 -3.51 -11.91
N SER A 95 18.89 -3.00 -10.81
CA SER A 95 18.98 -3.68 -9.50
C SER A 95 18.24 -5.02 -9.49
N CYS A 96 17.10 -5.12 -10.18
CA CYS A 96 16.30 -6.36 -10.25
C CYS A 96 16.92 -7.46 -11.15
N TRP A 97 17.92 -7.14 -11.98
CA TRP A 97 18.68 -8.14 -12.73
C TRP A 97 19.62 -8.99 -11.86
N HIS A 98 19.89 -8.56 -10.64
CA HIS A 98 20.66 -9.31 -9.67
C HIS A 98 19.72 -10.21 -8.84
N CYS A 99 20.27 -11.25 -8.23
CA CYS A 99 19.49 -12.06 -7.29
C CYS A 99 19.01 -11.20 -6.13
N ALA A 100 17.80 -11.46 -5.67
CA ALA A 100 17.28 -10.82 -4.46
C ALA A 100 18.21 -11.11 -3.26
N PRO A 101 18.37 -10.18 -2.31
CA PRO A 101 19.20 -10.36 -1.14
C PRO A 101 18.81 -11.61 -0.31
N PRO A 102 19.73 -12.18 0.47
CA PRO A 102 19.43 -13.32 1.33
C PRO A 102 18.21 -13.07 2.22
N GLY A 103 17.30 -14.03 2.30
CA GLY A 103 16.03 -13.92 3.01
C GLY A 103 14.83 -13.54 2.13
N TYR A 104 15.08 -13.06 0.92
CA TYR A 104 14.03 -12.72 -0.04
C TYR A 104 14.04 -13.71 -1.23
N LYS A 105 12.86 -13.93 -1.83
CA LYS A 105 12.68 -14.87 -2.95
C LYS A 105 12.57 -14.17 -4.31
N ARG A 106 12.24 -12.89 -4.31
CA ARG A 106 11.99 -12.10 -5.52
C ARG A 106 12.12 -10.60 -5.27
N HIS A 107 12.13 -9.84 -6.35
CA HIS A 107 11.99 -8.40 -6.28
C HIS A 107 10.51 -8.00 -6.35
N VAL A 108 10.12 -6.96 -5.59
CA VAL A 108 8.82 -6.32 -5.70
C VAL A 108 9.05 -4.83 -5.91
N VAL A 109 8.67 -4.33 -7.08
CA VAL A 109 8.79 -2.91 -7.40
C VAL A 109 7.43 -2.25 -7.18
N ILE A 110 7.36 -1.39 -6.16
CA ILE A 110 6.16 -0.60 -5.85
C ILE A 110 6.36 0.79 -6.43
N VAL A 111 5.50 1.19 -7.37
CA VAL A 111 5.49 2.53 -7.96
C VAL A 111 4.21 3.24 -7.50
N ASP A 112 4.37 4.18 -6.56
CA ASP A 112 3.23 4.92 -6.03
C ASP A 112 2.80 6.06 -6.96
N GLU A 113 1.47 6.24 -7.06
CA GLU A 113 0.81 7.32 -7.81
C GLU A 113 1.36 7.47 -9.24
N ILE A 114 1.38 6.35 -9.97
CA ILE A 114 1.89 6.30 -11.36
C ILE A 114 1.16 7.27 -12.29
N ASP A 115 -0.08 7.62 -11.98
CA ASP A 115 -0.87 8.65 -12.66
C ASP A 115 -0.20 10.04 -12.62
N ARG A 116 0.66 10.31 -11.65
CA ARG A 116 1.43 11.56 -11.55
C ARG A 116 2.74 11.57 -12.32
N SER A 117 3.17 10.42 -12.82
CA SER A 117 4.40 10.34 -13.61
C SER A 117 4.19 10.85 -15.03
N THR A 118 5.28 11.15 -15.74
CA THR A 118 5.21 11.56 -17.13
C THR A 118 4.79 10.39 -18.03
N GLU A 119 4.14 10.69 -19.13
CA GLU A 119 3.74 9.70 -20.14
C GLU A 119 4.96 8.90 -20.65
N ALA A 120 6.12 9.56 -20.81
CA ALA A 120 7.37 8.89 -21.19
C ALA A 120 7.79 7.83 -20.16
N THR A 121 7.62 8.08 -18.87
CA THR A 121 7.89 7.10 -17.80
C THR A 121 6.92 5.93 -17.87
N GLN A 122 5.63 6.20 -18.07
CA GLN A 122 4.60 5.16 -18.22
C GLN A 122 4.88 4.27 -19.43
N TYR A 123 5.30 4.85 -20.56
CA TYR A 123 5.67 4.10 -21.76
C TYR A 123 6.96 3.27 -21.56
N SER A 124 7.94 3.75 -20.79
CA SER A 124 9.18 2.99 -20.54
C SER A 124 8.93 1.70 -19.74
N LEU A 125 7.80 1.59 -19.03
CA LEU A 125 7.43 0.40 -18.29
C LEU A 125 6.78 -0.70 -19.14
N LEU A 126 6.31 -0.37 -20.35
CA LEU A 126 5.53 -1.31 -21.16
C LEU A 126 6.34 -2.55 -21.56
N SER A 127 7.63 -2.39 -21.89
CA SER A 127 8.51 -3.49 -22.26
C SER A 127 8.70 -4.52 -21.14
N TYR A 128 8.69 -4.04 -19.89
CA TYR A 128 8.80 -4.91 -18.71
C TYR A 128 7.46 -5.59 -18.34
N LEU A 129 6.33 -4.99 -18.71
CA LEU A 129 5.01 -5.51 -18.43
C LEU A 129 4.50 -6.52 -19.45
N ASP A 130 4.89 -6.38 -20.72
CA ASP A 130 4.45 -7.29 -21.80
C ASP A 130 5.40 -8.48 -22.01
N GLY A 131 6.49 -8.54 -21.24
CA GLY A 131 7.46 -9.63 -21.30
C GLY A 131 8.46 -9.51 -22.46
N THR A 132 8.50 -8.38 -23.18
CA THR A 132 9.52 -8.12 -24.21
C THR A 132 10.91 -8.03 -23.56
N GLU A 133 10.97 -7.38 -22.38
CA GLU A 133 12.16 -7.34 -21.52
C GLU A 133 11.79 -7.94 -20.17
N THR A 134 11.95 -9.25 -20.02
CA THR A 134 11.59 -9.94 -18.79
C THR A 134 12.64 -9.74 -17.72
N VAL A 135 12.29 -9.01 -16.67
CA VAL A 135 13.12 -8.94 -15.46
C VAL A 135 12.83 -10.18 -14.61
N PRO A 136 13.85 -10.99 -14.27
CA PRO A 136 13.63 -12.23 -13.53
C PRO A 136 13.00 -12.00 -12.16
N ASP A 137 12.15 -12.93 -11.72
CA ASP A 137 11.57 -12.99 -10.37
C ASP A 137 11.08 -11.64 -9.83
N THR A 138 10.42 -10.86 -10.69
CA THR A 138 9.97 -9.51 -10.35
C THR A 138 8.45 -9.37 -10.41
N VAL A 139 7.88 -8.76 -9.37
CA VAL A 139 6.47 -8.35 -9.31
C VAL A 139 6.40 -6.83 -9.31
N TRP A 140 5.66 -6.28 -10.24
CA TRP A 140 5.38 -4.85 -10.35
C TRP A 140 4.04 -4.53 -9.71
N ILE A 141 4.00 -3.53 -8.83
CA ILE A 141 2.76 -3.06 -8.20
C ILE A 141 2.68 -1.54 -8.38
N PHE A 142 1.73 -1.11 -9.16
CA PHE A 142 1.45 0.31 -9.39
C PHE A 142 0.27 0.73 -8.54
N THR A 143 0.31 1.91 -7.95
CA THR A 143 -0.86 2.53 -7.35
C THR A 143 -1.29 3.74 -8.18
N SER A 144 -2.60 4.01 -8.25
CA SER A 144 -3.17 5.17 -8.93
C SER A 144 -4.41 5.65 -8.18
N ASN A 145 -4.58 6.96 -8.12
CA ASN A 145 -5.83 7.54 -7.63
C ASN A 145 -6.85 7.65 -8.76
N GLU A 146 -6.40 7.87 -9.98
CA GLU A 146 -7.22 8.14 -11.17
C GLU A 146 -6.78 7.27 -12.35
N ILE A 147 -7.47 6.15 -12.55
CA ILE A 147 -7.12 5.18 -13.61
C ILE A 147 -7.29 5.79 -15.01
N ASP A 148 -8.23 6.73 -15.18
CA ASP A 148 -8.54 7.35 -16.47
C ASP A 148 -7.40 8.26 -16.98
N GLN A 149 -6.47 8.65 -16.12
CA GLN A 149 -5.26 9.38 -16.49
C GLN A 149 -4.16 8.47 -17.06
N LEU A 150 -4.32 7.16 -16.97
CA LEU A 150 -3.32 6.21 -17.45
C LEU A 150 -3.63 5.79 -18.90
N PRO A 151 -2.62 5.67 -19.77
CA PRO A 151 -2.82 5.18 -21.12
C PRO A 151 -3.45 3.77 -21.14
N ALA A 152 -4.38 3.54 -22.05
CA ALA A 152 -5.03 2.23 -22.22
C ALA A 152 -4.00 1.10 -22.49
N LYS A 153 -2.89 1.42 -23.16
CA LYS A 153 -1.78 0.50 -23.39
C LYS A 153 -1.10 0.06 -22.10
N PHE A 154 -1.06 0.92 -21.09
CA PHE A 154 -0.48 0.60 -19.76
C PHE A 154 -1.46 -0.25 -18.96
N THR A 155 -2.70 0.19 -18.83
CA THR A 155 -3.71 -0.49 -18.02
C THR A 155 -4.03 -1.90 -18.54
N SER A 156 -4.00 -2.11 -19.87
CA SER A 156 -4.24 -3.44 -20.47
C SER A 156 -3.15 -4.48 -20.17
N ARG A 157 -1.97 -4.05 -19.75
CA ARG A 157 -0.85 -4.93 -19.37
C ARG A 157 -0.79 -5.23 -17.87
N CYS A 158 -1.60 -4.53 -17.09
CA CYS A 158 -1.66 -4.72 -15.65
C CYS A 158 -2.92 -5.50 -15.24
N ARG A 159 -2.78 -6.30 -14.19
CA ARG A 159 -3.93 -6.87 -13.48
C ARG A 159 -4.55 -5.78 -12.61
N SER A 160 -5.55 -5.11 -13.14
CA SER A 160 -6.16 -3.95 -12.51
C SER A 160 -7.13 -4.38 -11.40
N MET A 161 -6.97 -3.80 -10.20
CA MET A 161 -7.79 -4.07 -9.02
C MET A 161 -8.32 -2.77 -8.44
N LYS A 162 -9.65 -2.70 -8.32
CA LYS A 162 -10.33 -1.51 -7.79
C LYS A 162 -10.34 -1.55 -6.27
N PHE A 163 -9.84 -0.50 -5.66
CA PHE A 163 -9.94 -0.23 -4.23
C PHE A 163 -11.06 0.80 -4.03
N GLY A 164 -12.10 0.41 -3.32
CA GLY A 164 -13.24 1.28 -3.08
C GLY A 164 -13.54 1.39 -1.59
N ASN A 165 -14.24 2.47 -1.24
CA ASN A 165 -14.71 2.69 0.13
C ASN A 165 -16.14 2.15 0.33
N TYR A 166 -16.75 1.56 -0.72
CA TYR A 166 -18.09 0.99 -0.66
C TYR A 166 -18.05 -0.46 -0.18
N GLY A 167 -19.01 -0.82 0.68
CA GLY A 167 -19.12 -2.20 1.20
C GLY A 167 -18.10 -2.58 2.27
N ILE A 168 -17.23 -1.64 2.69
CA ILE A 168 -16.25 -1.89 3.75
C ILE A 168 -16.70 -1.32 5.11
N GLN A 169 -17.88 -0.65 5.17
CA GLN A 169 -18.27 0.16 6.34
C GLN A 169 -18.39 -0.69 7.61
N GLU A 170 -18.99 -1.87 7.52
CA GLU A 170 -19.15 -2.76 8.68
C GLU A 170 -17.81 -3.33 9.14
N ASP A 171 -16.98 -3.82 8.20
CA ASP A 171 -15.65 -4.35 8.50
C ASP A 171 -14.74 -3.27 9.07
N ALA A 172 -14.78 -2.06 8.51
CA ALA A 172 -14.00 -0.93 8.98
C ALA A 172 -14.48 -0.44 10.37
N ALA A 173 -15.79 -0.40 10.64
CA ALA A 173 -16.31 -0.08 11.95
C ALA A 173 -15.86 -1.11 13.00
N SER A 174 -15.95 -2.38 12.68
CA SER A 174 -15.47 -3.47 13.54
C SER A 174 -13.95 -3.40 13.80
N LEU A 175 -13.19 -2.96 12.80
CA LEU A 175 -11.75 -2.71 12.96
C LEU A 175 -11.52 -1.57 13.95
N LEU A 176 -12.21 -0.43 13.82
CA LEU A 176 -12.09 0.70 14.72
C LEU A 176 -12.46 0.34 16.17
N GLU A 177 -13.54 -0.44 16.37
CA GLU A 177 -13.96 -0.93 17.69
C GLU A 177 -12.88 -1.81 18.34
N ARG A 178 -12.30 -2.73 17.56
CA ARG A 178 -11.20 -3.59 18.05
C ARG A 178 -9.97 -2.77 18.45
N ILE A 179 -9.65 -1.72 17.68
CA ILE A 179 -8.53 -0.82 17.99
C ILE A 179 -8.84 -0.04 19.25
N TRP A 180 -10.04 0.55 19.37
CA TRP A 180 -10.44 1.28 20.57
C TRP A 180 -10.33 0.44 21.84
N ASN A 181 -10.85 -0.78 21.81
CA ASN A 181 -10.82 -1.70 22.95
C ASN A 181 -9.41 -2.16 23.34
N LYS A 182 -8.41 -2.00 22.46
CA LYS A 182 -7.00 -2.24 22.77
C LYS A 182 -6.30 -1.00 23.34
N GLU A 183 -6.72 0.18 22.95
CA GLU A 183 -6.06 1.44 23.31
C GLU A 183 -6.72 2.12 24.51
N SER A 184 -7.98 1.80 24.83
CA SER A 184 -8.78 2.44 25.88
C SER A 184 -9.64 1.45 26.63
N THR A 185 -9.89 1.74 27.90
CA THR A 185 -10.86 1.05 28.76
C THR A 185 -12.24 1.74 28.75
N SER A 186 -12.33 2.91 28.12
CA SER A 186 -13.59 3.66 28.00
C SER A 186 -14.51 3.00 26.97
N PRO A 187 -15.82 3.21 27.07
CA PRO A 187 -16.77 2.71 26.07
C PRO A 187 -16.42 3.20 24.66
N ALA A 188 -16.49 2.30 23.68
CA ALA A 188 -16.17 2.65 22.30
C ALA A 188 -17.14 3.71 21.75
N PRO A 189 -16.62 4.70 21.01
CA PRO A 189 -17.45 5.67 20.31
C PRO A 189 -18.24 4.97 19.20
N ASN A 190 -19.23 5.67 18.62
CA ASN A 190 -19.94 5.12 17.46
C ASN A 190 -19.00 5.04 16.23
N CYS A 191 -18.31 3.91 16.08
CA CYS A 191 -17.33 3.67 15.02
C CYS A 191 -17.97 3.67 13.62
N ALA A 192 -19.21 3.20 13.49
CA ALA A 192 -19.94 3.25 12.22
C ALA A 192 -20.18 4.71 11.77
N ARG A 193 -20.47 5.60 12.72
CA ARG A 193 -20.60 7.02 12.44
C ARG A 193 -19.27 7.64 12.01
N ILE A 194 -18.17 7.29 12.68
CA ILE A 194 -16.82 7.78 12.30
C ILE A 194 -16.49 7.37 10.86
N ILE A 195 -16.74 6.12 10.48
CA ILE A 195 -16.52 5.64 9.11
C ILE A 195 -17.38 6.40 8.12
N LYS A 196 -18.65 6.62 8.41
CA LYS A 196 -19.58 7.35 7.53
C LYS A 196 -19.16 8.81 7.35
N GLU A 197 -18.79 9.50 8.41
CA GLU A 197 -18.32 10.89 8.38
C GLU A 197 -17.02 11.06 7.57
N ASN A 198 -16.19 10.01 7.52
CA ASN A 198 -14.96 9.96 6.73
C ASN A 198 -15.14 9.29 5.36
N LEU A 199 -16.37 9.15 4.86
CA LEU A 199 -16.69 8.59 3.54
C LEU A 199 -16.06 7.21 3.27
N GLY A 200 -15.90 6.39 4.31
CA GLY A 200 -15.26 5.08 4.22
C GLY A 200 -13.73 5.12 4.08
N ASN A 201 -13.10 6.28 4.20
CA ASN A 201 -11.64 6.40 4.21
C ASN A 201 -11.09 5.93 5.56
N VAL A 202 -10.52 4.73 5.60
CA VAL A 202 -10.04 4.08 6.83
C VAL A 202 -8.91 4.89 7.49
N ARG A 203 -8.00 5.48 6.70
CA ARG A 203 -6.90 6.31 7.24
C ARG A 203 -7.47 7.53 7.97
N ALA A 204 -8.39 8.26 7.36
CA ALA A 204 -9.03 9.42 7.99
C ALA A 204 -9.85 9.03 9.23
N ALA A 205 -10.53 7.89 9.18
CA ALA A 205 -11.29 7.35 10.31
C ALA A 205 -10.37 6.95 11.49
N LEU A 206 -9.20 6.38 11.24
CA LEU A 206 -8.20 6.10 12.27
C LEU A 206 -7.67 7.38 12.92
N MET A 207 -7.38 8.41 12.13
CA MET A 207 -6.99 9.72 12.66
C MET A 207 -8.11 10.34 13.51
N ALA A 208 -9.37 10.24 13.07
CA ALA A 208 -10.52 10.72 13.84
C ALA A 208 -10.72 9.93 15.15
N LEU A 209 -10.44 8.61 15.13
CA LEU A 209 -10.48 7.77 16.33
C LEU A 209 -9.38 8.17 17.33
N GLU A 210 -8.16 8.41 16.83
CA GLU A 210 -7.01 8.83 17.61
C GLU A 210 -7.28 10.17 18.34
N MET A 211 -7.90 11.14 17.65
CA MET A 211 -8.32 12.39 18.28
C MET A 211 -9.32 12.19 19.43
N LYS A 212 -10.15 11.14 19.34
CA LYS A 212 -11.08 10.80 20.45
C LYS A 212 -10.35 10.11 21.61
N LEU A 213 -9.29 9.34 21.34
CA LEU A 213 -8.44 8.76 22.39
C LEU A 213 -7.71 9.84 23.19
N TYR A 214 -7.27 10.92 22.53
CA TYR A 214 -6.64 12.05 23.25
C TYR A 214 -7.62 12.84 24.12
N ALA A 215 -8.92 12.71 23.90
CA ALA A 215 -9.97 13.38 24.64
C ALA A 215 -10.66 12.50 25.69
N ALA A 216 -10.32 11.22 25.79
CA ALA A 216 -10.91 10.23 26.68
C ALA A 216 -10.12 10.08 27.98
#